data_10f9ff62a0dce8bcbb90ea7f6d998655
#
_entry.id   10f9ff62a0dce8bcbb90ea7f6d998655
#
_cell.length_a   1.000
_cell.length_b   1.000
_cell.length_c   1.000
_cell.angle_alpha   90.00
_cell.angle_beta   90.00
_cell.angle_gamma   90.00
#
_symmetry.space_group_name_H-M   'P 1'
#
loop_
_entity.id
_entity.type
_entity.pdbx_description
1 polymer ?
#
loop_
_entity_poly.entity_id
_entity_poly.type
_entity_poly.pdbx_seq_one_letter_code
_entity_poly.pdbx_strand_id
1 'polypeptide(L)'
;MKRLGWAILPALLTGCVVGPNYGGPPGVASGERAGSTFRRADQAVTSPQTPVARWWEGMGDAQLTMLIDRALASNPDVAIAEARIRKARASLREQRANQLPTVSASGTAIVADLPAGSLALPTQGEQSDRIRAEFYNAGLDASWEIDLFGARRRAAEGAEAQAQAAEANKADAQVRLSD
;
A
#
# COMPACT_ATOMS: atom_id res chain seq x y z
N MET A 1 46.29 4.84 24.64
CA MET A 1 44.87 4.88 25.01
C MET A 1 44.00 5.62 23.94
N LYS A 2 44.24 5.44 22.61
CA LYS A 2 43.55 6.19 21.52
C LYS A 2 42.77 5.31 20.51
N ARG A 3 42.62 4.01 20.78
CA ARG A 3 41.95 3.08 19.82
C ARG A 3 40.56 2.57 20.26
N LEU A 4 40.09 2.98 21.46
CA LEU A 4 38.80 2.52 22.01
C LEU A 4 37.61 3.34 21.48
N GLY A 5 37.82 4.54 20.98
CA GLY A 5 36.74 5.42 20.48
C GLY A 5 36.16 5.03 19.14
N TRP A 6 36.88 4.27 18.31
CA TRP A 6 36.43 3.87 16.97
C TRP A 6 35.54 2.63 16.94
N ALA A 7 35.52 1.83 18.03
CA ALA A 7 34.67 0.65 18.12
C ALA A 7 33.24 0.95 18.61
N ILE A 8 33.02 2.12 19.23
CA ILE A 8 31.70 2.49 19.78
C ILE A 8 30.79 3.10 18.71
N LEU A 9 31.36 3.72 17.66
CA LEU A 9 30.58 4.35 16.60
C LEU A 9 29.70 3.38 15.77
N PRO A 10 30.18 2.18 15.36
CA PRO A 10 29.33 1.21 14.64
C PRO A 10 28.29 0.53 15.54
N ALA A 11 28.48 0.47 16.84
CA ALA A 11 27.49 -0.12 17.77
C ALA A 11 26.25 0.77 17.98
N LEU A 12 26.35 2.07 17.74
CA LEU A 12 25.23 3.01 17.79
C LEU A 12 24.38 3.01 16.50
N LEU A 13 24.88 2.42 15.42
CA LEU A 13 24.20 2.33 14.12
C LEU A 13 23.33 1.07 13.97
N THR A 14 23.35 0.15 14.93
CA THR A 14 22.33 -0.90 15.02
C THR A 14 21.02 -0.29 15.51
N GLY A 15 20.47 0.63 14.74
CA GLY A 15 19.13 1.17 14.93
C GLY A 15 18.15 0.02 14.91
N CYS A 16 17.73 -0.44 16.10
CA CYS A 16 16.78 -1.52 16.22
C CYS A 16 15.47 -1.08 15.56
N VAL A 17 15.15 -1.69 14.43
CA VAL A 17 13.78 -1.68 13.93
C VAL A 17 12.91 -2.26 15.03
N VAL A 18 12.12 -1.40 15.67
CA VAL A 18 11.31 -1.80 16.83
C VAL A 18 10.13 -2.65 16.36
N GLY A 19 9.97 -3.83 16.97
CA GLY A 19 8.87 -4.75 16.78
C GLY A 19 9.15 -5.91 15.82
N PRO A 20 8.33 -6.96 15.88
CA PRO A 20 8.45 -8.14 15.01
C PRO A 20 8.09 -7.80 13.55
N ASN A 21 8.71 -8.48 12.59
CA ASN A 21 8.35 -8.38 11.18
C ASN A 21 6.99 -9.06 10.94
N TYR A 22 6.18 -8.48 10.08
CA TYR A 22 4.94 -9.11 9.65
C TYR A 22 5.24 -10.31 8.75
N GLY A 23 4.80 -11.49 9.17
CA GLY A 23 5.01 -12.76 8.47
C GLY A 23 3.78 -13.29 7.70
N GLY A 24 2.77 -12.45 7.50
CA GLY A 24 1.51 -12.87 6.88
C GLY A 24 0.41 -13.20 7.91
N PRO A 25 -0.79 -13.59 7.44
CA PRO A 25 -1.89 -14.01 8.30
C PRO A 25 -1.48 -15.23 9.14
N PRO A 26 -1.93 -15.30 10.42
CA PRO A 26 -1.67 -16.49 11.22
C PRO A 26 -2.29 -17.72 10.56
N GLY A 27 -1.52 -18.80 10.44
CA GLY A 27 -2.04 -20.09 9.96
C GLY A 27 -3.02 -20.67 10.98
N VAL A 28 -4.29 -20.32 10.85
CA VAL A 28 -5.35 -20.73 11.79
C VAL A 28 -5.63 -22.24 11.78
N ALA A 29 -5.16 -22.95 10.77
CA ALA A 29 -5.38 -24.40 10.62
C ALA A 29 -4.10 -25.24 10.46
N SER A 30 -2.91 -24.67 10.68
CA SER A 30 -1.62 -25.31 10.40
C SER A 30 -0.86 -25.82 11.63
N GLY A 31 -1.49 -25.83 12.82
CA GLY A 31 -0.86 -26.36 14.03
C GLY A 31 -1.25 -27.80 14.31
N GLU A 32 -0.40 -28.58 14.98
CA GLU A 32 -0.73 -29.90 15.56
C GLU A 32 -2.00 -29.90 16.44
N ARG A 33 -2.48 -28.70 16.84
CA ARG A 33 -3.74 -28.51 17.60
C ARG A 33 -4.97 -28.43 16.72
N ALA A 34 -4.86 -28.17 15.44
CA ALA A 34 -5.90 -28.38 14.45
C ALA A 34 -5.86 -29.87 14.08
N GLY A 35 -6.24 -30.72 15.04
CA GLY A 35 -6.35 -32.15 14.79
C GLY A 35 -7.20 -32.37 13.55
N SER A 36 -6.76 -33.26 12.67
CA SER A 36 -7.45 -33.65 11.43
C SER A 36 -8.84 -34.24 11.67
N THR A 37 -9.25 -34.34 12.92
CA THR A 37 -10.55 -34.94 13.32
C THR A 37 -11.23 -34.05 14.36
N PHE A 38 -12.51 -33.80 14.17
CA PHE A 38 -13.37 -33.21 15.20
C PHE A 38 -13.44 -34.15 16.41
N ARG A 39 -13.20 -33.64 17.63
CA ARG A 39 -13.11 -34.44 18.87
C ARG A 39 -14.34 -35.31 19.16
N ARG A 40 -15.49 -35.07 18.54
CA ARG A 40 -16.79 -35.80 18.74
C ARG A 40 -17.40 -36.25 17.42
N ALA A 41 -16.66 -36.21 16.31
CA ALA A 41 -17.19 -36.70 15.06
C ALA A 41 -16.86 -38.19 14.90
N ASP A 42 -17.87 -38.95 14.52
CA ASP A 42 -17.69 -40.33 14.11
C ASP A 42 -16.83 -40.34 12.84
N GLN A 43 -15.69 -41.05 12.88
CA GLN A 43 -14.75 -41.13 11.74
C GLN A 43 -15.38 -41.67 10.46
N ALA A 44 -16.50 -42.37 10.58
CA ALA A 44 -17.28 -42.86 9.44
C ALA A 44 -18.04 -41.75 8.69
N VAL A 45 -18.26 -40.60 9.34
CA VAL A 45 -19.08 -39.48 8.80
C VAL A 45 -18.23 -38.27 8.45
N THR A 46 -17.04 -38.14 9.02
CA THR A 46 -16.14 -36.97 8.79
C THR A 46 -15.05 -37.34 7.81
N SER A 47 -15.14 -36.79 6.61
CA SER A 47 -14.01 -36.74 5.69
C SER A 47 -13.07 -35.59 6.11
N PRO A 48 -11.72 -35.81 6.20
CA PRO A 48 -10.75 -34.76 6.50
C PRO A 48 -10.52 -33.83 5.30
N GLN A 49 -11.50 -33.70 4.41
CA GLN A 49 -11.36 -32.81 3.26
C GLN A 49 -11.46 -31.36 3.70
N THR A 50 -10.49 -30.55 3.27
CA THR A 50 -10.54 -29.09 3.33
C THR A 50 -11.88 -28.64 2.72
N PRO A 51 -12.62 -27.72 3.36
CA PRO A 51 -13.85 -27.18 2.80
C PRO A 51 -13.60 -26.72 1.35
N VAL A 52 -14.29 -27.35 0.41
CA VAL A 52 -14.15 -26.98 -1.01
C VAL A 52 -14.82 -25.63 -1.16
N ALA A 53 -14.08 -24.65 -1.65
CA ALA A 53 -14.58 -23.28 -1.83
C ALA A 53 -15.87 -23.21 -2.68
N ARG A 54 -16.18 -24.28 -3.40
CA ARG A 54 -17.39 -24.44 -4.25
C ARG A 54 -18.10 -25.75 -3.87
N TRP A 55 -18.53 -25.87 -2.62
CA TRP A 55 -19.15 -27.08 -2.04
C TRP A 55 -20.42 -27.52 -2.78
N TRP A 56 -21.17 -26.57 -3.38
CA TRP A 56 -22.40 -26.84 -4.11
C TRP A 56 -22.17 -27.61 -5.42
N GLU A 57 -20.97 -27.57 -6.00
CA GLU A 57 -20.65 -28.40 -7.20
C GLU A 57 -20.70 -29.89 -6.90
N GLY A 58 -20.37 -30.29 -5.65
CA GLY A 58 -20.46 -31.67 -5.19
C GLY A 58 -21.88 -32.22 -5.13
N MET A 59 -22.90 -31.36 -5.18
CA MET A 59 -24.32 -31.79 -5.22
C MET A 59 -24.76 -32.24 -6.62
N GLY A 60 -24.00 -31.98 -7.66
CA GLY A 60 -24.30 -32.37 -9.04
C GLY A 60 -25.53 -31.67 -9.65
N ASP A 61 -26.01 -30.58 -9.02
CA ASP A 61 -27.16 -29.81 -9.51
C ASP A 61 -26.64 -28.60 -10.35
N ALA A 62 -26.85 -28.70 -11.66
CA ALA A 62 -26.42 -27.67 -12.59
C ALA A 62 -27.23 -26.34 -12.43
N GLN A 63 -28.49 -26.44 -12.02
CA GLN A 63 -29.34 -25.26 -11.82
C GLN A 63 -28.90 -24.50 -10.55
N LEU A 64 -28.62 -25.20 -9.46
CA LEU A 64 -28.07 -24.63 -8.23
C LEU A 64 -26.74 -23.93 -8.53
N THR A 65 -25.81 -24.60 -9.22
CA THR A 65 -24.52 -24.02 -9.60
C THR A 65 -24.68 -22.74 -10.40
N MET A 66 -25.55 -22.73 -11.42
CA MET A 66 -25.80 -21.52 -12.22
C MET A 66 -26.39 -20.37 -11.39
N LEU A 67 -27.29 -20.65 -10.47
CA LEU A 67 -27.89 -19.62 -9.60
C LEU A 67 -26.87 -19.02 -8.64
N ILE A 68 -26.03 -19.84 -8.00
CA ILE A 68 -24.99 -19.36 -7.09
C ILE A 68 -23.93 -18.55 -7.88
N ASP A 69 -23.47 -19.03 -9.01
CA ASP A 69 -22.50 -18.29 -9.85
C ASP A 69 -23.06 -16.94 -10.30
N ARG A 70 -24.32 -16.87 -10.66
CA ARG A 70 -24.98 -15.60 -11.02
C ARG A 70 -25.10 -14.69 -9.80
N ALA A 71 -25.46 -15.22 -8.63
CA ALA A 71 -25.53 -14.45 -7.39
C ALA A 71 -24.16 -13.87 -7.03
N LEU A 72 -23.09 -14.69 -7.04
CA LEU A 72 -21.73 -14.25 -6.77
C LEU A 72 -21.24 -13.16 -7.75
N ALA A 73 -21.61 -13.28 -9.02
CA ALA A 73 -21.21 -12.32 -10.05
C ALA A 73 -21.95 -10.98 -9.98
N SER A 74 -23.20 -10.96 -9.46
CA SER A 74 -24.06 -9.76 -9.46
C SER A 74 -24.29 -9.17 -8.06
N ASN A 75 -23.78 -9.76 -7.01
CA ASN A 75 -24.00 -9.31 -5.64
C ASN A 75 -23.25 -8.00 -5.34
N PRO A 76 -23.94 -6.94 -4.88
CA PRO A 76 -23.30 -5.67 -4.52
C PRO A 76 -22.28 -5.80 -3.40
N ASP A 77 -22.48 -6.69 -2.41
CA ASP A 77 -21.54 -6.85 -1.29
C ASP A 77 -20.20 -7.44 -1.75
N VAL A 78 -20.23 -8.37 -2.71
CA VAL A 78 -19.01 -8.87 -3.36
C VAL A 78 -18.31 -7.74 -4.13
N ALA A 79 -19.05 -6.91 -4.86
CA ALA A 79 -18.49 -5.78 -5.59
C ALA A 79 -17.87 -4.72 -4.63
N ILE A 80 -18.53 -4.47 -3.48
CA ILE A 80 -17.99 -3.61 -2.42
C ILE A 80 -16.70 -4.20 -1.83
N ALA A 81 -16.69 -5.50 -1.55
CA ALA A 81 -15.49 -6.17 -1.03
C ALA A 81 -14.33 -6.07 -2.02
N GLU A 82 -14.56 -6.23 -3.32
CA GLU A 82 -13.55 -6.03 -4.35
C GLU A 82 -13.03 -4.58 -4.42
N ALA A 83 -13.92 -3.60 -4.28
CA ALA A 83 -13.53 -2.21 -4.21
C ALA A 83 -12.65 -1.92 -2.97
N ARG A 84 -12.95 -2.54 -1.83
CA ARG A 84 -12.14 -2.47 -0.60
C ARG A 84 -10.76 -3.07 -0.80
N ILE A 85 -10.64 -4.22 -1.50
CA ILE A 85 -9.34 -4.81 -1.85
C ILE A 85 -8.53 -3.84 -2.72
N ARG A 86 -9.14 -3.26 -3.77
CA ARG A 86 -8.46 -2.27 -4.63
C ARG A 86 -7.96 -1.06 -3.83
N LYS A 87 -8.78 -0.54 -2.91
CA LYS A 87 -8.41 0.55 -1.99
C LYS A 87 -7.24 0.17 -1.09
N ALA A 88 -7.29 -0.99 -0.43
CA ALA A 88 -6.24 -1.45 0.47
C ALA A 88 -4.91 -1.69 -0.27
N ARG A 89 -4.95 -2.27 -1.48
CA ARG A 89 -3.76 -2.43 -2.33
C ARG A 89 -3.20 -1.10 -2.84
N ALA A 90 -4.05 -0.08 -3.05
CA ALA A 90 -3.59 1.26 -3.40
C ALA A 90 -2.87 1.92 -2.21
N SER A 91 -3.44 1.81 -1.00
CA SER A 91 -2.80 2.29 0.23
C SER A 91 -1.46 1.60 0.50
N LEU A 92 -1.37 0.28 0.29
CA LEU A 92 -0.09 -0.45 0.39
C LEU A 92 0.95 0.10 -0.59
N ARG A 93 0.56 0.38 -1.85
CA ARG A 93 1.48 0.98 -2.84
C ARG A 93 1.94 2.36 -2.42
N GLU A 94 1.05 3.17 -1.86
CA GLU A 94 1.39 4.48 -1.31
C GLU A 94 2.41 4.37 -0.16
N GLN A 95 2.18 3.48 0.81
CA GLN A 95 3.12 3.28 1.92
C GLN A 95 4.49 2.76 1.44
N ARG A 96 4.52 1.90 0.43
CA ARG A 96 5.77 1.45 -0.19
C ARG A 96 6.47 2.58 -0.96
N ALA A 97 5.71 3.43 -1.66
CA ALA A 97 6.26 4.59 -2.37
C ALA A 97 6.88 5.61 -1.41
N ASN A 98 6.32 5.79 -0.22
CA ASN A 98 6.85 6.68 0.83
C ASN A 98 8.23 6.24 1.38
N GLN A 99 8.70 5.04 1.05
CA GLN A 99 10.05 4.57 1.37
C GLN A 99 11.08 5.00 0.32
N LEU A 100 10.64 5.50 -0.84
CA LEU A 100 11.48 5.89 -1.97
C LEU A 100 11.68 7.40 -2.00
N PRO A 101 12.76 7.88 -2.66
CA PRO A 101 12.93 9.31 -2.94
C PRO A 101 11.76 9.86 -3.76
N THR A 102 11.31 11.07 -3.42
CA THR A 102 10.36 11.82 -4.23
C THR A 102 11.15 12.78 -5.12
N VAL A 103 10.89 12.73 -6.42
CA VAL A 103 11.50 13.63 -7.41
C VAL A 103 10.40 14.47 -8.03
N SER A 104 10.59 15.79 -8.03
CA SER A 104 9.70 16.75 -8.67
C SER A 104 10.46 17.58 -9.69
N ALA A 105 9.79 17.91 -10.79
CA ALA A 105 10.27 18.84 -11.79
C ALA A 105 9.43 20.12 -11.72
N SER A 106 10.09 21.28 -11.68
CA SER A 106 9.43 22.57 -11.69
C SER A 106 9.90 23.40 -12.86
N GLY A 107 8.97 24.20 -13.44
CA GLY A 107 9.28 25.16 -14.47
C GLY A 107 8.47 26.43 -14.25
N THR A 108 9.12 27.58 -14.28
CA THR A 108 8.46 28.88 -14.15
C THR A 108 8.91 29.77 -15.31
N ALA A 109 7.92 30.36 -15.98
CA ALA A 109 8.15 31.40 -16.97
C ALA A 109 7.35 32.66 -16.54
N ILE A 110 8.03 33.73 -16.33
CA ILE A 110 7.43 35.02 -15.96
C ILE A 110 7.83 36.06 -17.02
N VAL A 111 6.83 36.70 -17.61
CA VAL A 111 7.00 37.84 -18.50
C VAL A 111 6.30 39.00 -17.83
N ALA A 112 7.05 40.08 -17.58
CA ALA A 112 6.52 41.26 -16.93
C ALA A 112 6.89 42.51 -17.77
N ASP A 113 5.89 43.33 -18.07
CA ASP A 113 6.08 44.67 -18.66
C ASP A 113 6.05 45.67 -17.51
N LEU A 114 7.23 46.20 -17.15
CA LEU A 114 7.42 47.12 -16.03
C LEU A 114 7.62 48.54 -16.52
N PRO A 115 7.07 49.57 -15.85
CA PRO A 115 7.43 50.95 -16.13
C PRO A 115 8.96 51.18 -15.98
N ALA A 116 9.60 51.91 -16.89
CA ALA A 116 11.06 52.08 -16.88
C ALA A 116 11.62 52.69 -15.59
N GLY A 117 10.81 53.45 -14.85
CA GLY A 117 11.18 54.02 -13.55
C GLY A 117 11.02 53.10 -12.34
N SER A 118 10.47 51.86 -12.49
CA SER A 118 10.23 50.94 -11.35
C SER A 118 11.47 50.11 -10.99
N LEU A 119 12.43 49.97 -11.89
CA LEU A 119 13.73 49.35 -11.65
C LEU A 119 14.76 50.49 -11.63
N ALA A 120 15.48 50.66 -10.53
CA ALA A 120 16.60 51.64 -10.40
C ALA A 120 17.81 51.23 -11.26
N LEU A 121 17.59 50.98 -12.54
CA LEU A 121 18.65 50.68 -13.50
C LEU A 121 19.03 51.96 -14.24
N PRO A 122 20.33 52.27 -14.40
CA PRO A 122 20.76 53.40 -15.21
C PRO A 122 20.40 53.14 -16.67
N THR A 123 19.36 53.79 -17.17
CA THR A 123 18.98 53.75 -18.58
C THR A 123 19.92 54.67 -19.37
N GLN A 124 20.88 54.13 -20.11
CA GLN A 124 21.61 54.86 -21.12
C GLN A 124 20.92 54.63 -22.47
N GLY A 125 20.22 55.64 -22.96
CA GLY A 125 19.74 55.74 -24.34
C GLY A 125 18.30 55.29 -24.55
N GLU A 126 17.52 56.19 -25.22
CA GLU A 126 16.16 56.05 -25.71
C GLU A 126 15.09 55.56 -24.71
N GLN A 127 14.20 56.50 -24.39
CA GLN A 127 13.05 56.37 -23.50
C GLN A 127 12.02 55.39 -24.07
N SER A 128 12.22 54.11 -23.79
CA SER A 128 11.08 53.21 -23.76
C SER A 128 10.41 53.37 -22.41
N ASP A 129 9.16 53.82 -22.37
CA ASP A 129 8.37 53.98 -21.13
C ASP A 129 8.16 52.65 -20.38
N ARG A 130 8.53 51.53 -20.98
CA ARG A 130 8.33 50.17 -20.46
C ARG A 130 9.54 49.29 -20.76
N ILE A 131 9.88 48.46 -19.78
CA ILE A 131 10.91 47.43 -19.88
C ILE A 131 10.22 46.08 -19.81
N ARG A 132 10.40 45.25 -20.83
CA ARG A 132 9.96 43.87 -20.82
C ARG A 132 11.04 43.01 -20.18
N ALA A 133 10.69 42.43 -19.01
CA ALA A 133 11.56 41.51 -18.31
C ALA A 133 11.03 40.09 -18.49
N GLU A 134 11.88 39.17 -18.86
CA GLU A 134 11.57 37.78 -19.05
C GLU A 134 12.44 36.94 -18.09
N PHE A 135 11.81 36.10 -17.30
CA PHE A 135 12.49 35.24 -16.36
C PHE A 135 12.04 33.81 -16.61
N TYR A 136 12.99 32.92 -16.83
CA TYR A 136 12.76 31.50 -17.01
C TYR A 136 13.57 30.75 -15.97
N ASN A 137 12.92 29.80 -15.29
CA ASN A 137 13.55 28.88 -14.35
C ASN A 137 13.06 27.46 -14.65
N ALA A 138 14.00 26.51 -14.65
CA ALA A 138 13.69 25.10 -14.69
C ALA A 138 14.54 24.39 -13.62
N GLY A 139 13.89 23.53 -12.81
CA GLY A 139 14.55 22.85 -11.71
C GLY A 139 14.08 21.43 -11.53
N LEU A 140 14.94 20.61 -10.94
CA LEU A 140 14.64 19.28 -10.44
C LEU A 140 14.97 19.27 -8.95
N ASP A 141 13.99 18.86 -8.15
CA ASP A 141 14.12 18.69 -6.71
C ASP A 141 13.97 17.23 -6.34
N ALA A 142 14.86 16.71 -5.50
CA ALA A 142 14.78 15.38 -4.97
C ALA A 142 14.82 15.44 -3.44
N SER A 143 13.86 14.79 -2.78
CA SER A 143 13.82 14.68 -1.34
C SER A 143 13.67 13.23 -0.93
N TRP A 144 14.39 12.81 0.09
CA TRP A 144 14.34 11.46 0.64
C TRP A 144 14.55 11.51 2.14
N GLU A 145 13.63 10.84 2.85
CA GLU A 145 13.74 10.66 4.29
C GLU A 145 14.17 9.21 4.58
N ILE A 146 15.39 9.06 5.09
CA ILE A 146 15.95 7.75 5.43
C ILE A 146 15.24 7.20 6.66
N ASP A 147 14.66 6.00 6.55
CA ASP A 147 13.94 5.33 7.63
C ASP A 147 14.89 4.59 8.59
N LEU A 148 15.58 5.35 9.45
CA LEU A 148 16.57 4.81 10.38
C LEU A 148 15.94 3.90 11.45
N PHE A 149 14.70 4.16 11.85
CA PHE A 149 14.00 3.46 12.92
C PHE A 149 12.92 2.49 12.44
N GLY A 150 12.69 2.41 11.13
CA GLY A 150 11.76 1.48 10.52
C GLY A 150 10.28 1.89 10.59
N ALA A 151 9.96 3.15 10.89
CA ALA A 151 8.58 3.62 10.98
C ALA A 151 7.82 3.46 9.65
N ARG A 152 8.43 3.84 8.52
CA ARG A 152 7.84 3.70 7.18
C ARG A 152 7.72 2.23 6.77
N ARG A 153 8.71 1.41 7.13
CA ARG A 153 8.67 -0.03 6.92
C ARG A 153 7.49 -0.66 7.68
N ARG A 154 7.29 -0.30 8.96
CA ARG A 154 6.15 -0.79 9.76
C ARG A 154 4.81 -0.32 9.20
N ALA A 155 4.72 0.91 8.71
CA ALA A 155 3.52 1.40 8.03
C ALA A 155 3.18 0.58 6.78
N ALA A 156 4.18 0.22 5.97
CA ALA A 156 3.99 -0.64 4.80
C ALA A 156 3.55 -2.06 5.18
N GLU A 157 4.15 -2.65 6.22
CA GLU A 157 3.74 -3.96 6.75
C GLU A 157 2.30 -3.94 7.30
N GLY A 158 1.91 -2.87 8.00
CA GLY A 158 0.53 -2.67 8.45
C GLY A 158 -0.46 -2.56 7.29
N ALA A 159 -0.10 -1.84 6.23
CA ALA A 159 -0.92 -1.74 5.03
C ALA A 159 -1.01 -3.08 4.27
N GLU A 160 0.04 -3.90 4.30
CA GLU A 160 0.03 -5.25 3.73
C GLU A 160 -0.94 -6.16 4.48
N ALA A 161 -0.90 -6.14 5.82
CA ALA A 161 -1.85 -6.86 6.66
C ALA A 161 -3.31 -6.44 6.38
N GLN A 162 -3.55 -5.14 6.18
CA GLN A 162 -4.89 -4.63 5.82
C GLN A 162 -5.35 -5.10 4.44
N ALA A 163 -4.44 -5.20 3.45
CA ALA A 163 -4.78 -5.72 2.14
C ALA A 163 -5.17 -7.20 2.20
N GLN A 164 -4.43 -8.00 2.96
CA GLN A 164 -4.75 -9.41 3.19
C GLN A 164 -6.05 -9.60 3.98
N ALA A 165 -6.32 -8.75 4.98
CA ALA A 165 -7.59 -8.74 5.69
C ALA A 165 -8.78 -8.42 4.77
N ALA A 166 -8.62 -7.49 3.82
CA ALA A 166 -9.64 -7.19 2.84
C ALA A 166 -9.92 -8.38 1.88
N GLU A 167 -8.89 -9.15 1.54
CA GLU A 167 -9.04 -10.38 0.75
C GLU A 167 -9.80 -11.47 1.51
N ALA A 168 -9.49 -11.66 2.81
CA ALA A 168 -10.21 -12.58 3.68
C ALA A 168 -11.69 -12.18 3.85
N ASN A 169 -11.98 -10.87 3.99
CA ASN A 169 -13.35 -10.36 4.08
C ASN A 169 -14.16 -10.59 2.78
N LYS A 170 -13.52 -10.59 1.61
CA LYS A 170 -14.19 -10.97 0.36
C LYS A 170 -14.57 -12.45 0.39
N ALA A 171 -13.68 -13.34 0.84
CA ALA A 171 -13.95 -14.75 0.97
C ALA A 171 -15.12 -15.01 1.94
N ASP A 172 -15.16 -14.31 3.08
CA ASP A 172 -16.28 -14.38 4.03
C ASP A 172 -17.61 -13.93 3.40
N ALA A 173 -17.61 -12.84 2.63
CA ALA A 173 -18.80 -12.37 1.91
C ALA A 173 -19.29 -13.40 0.88
N GLN A 174 -18.38 -14.11 0.20
CA GLN A 174 -18.73 -15.15 -0.76
C GLN A 174 -19.32 -16.39 -0.05
N VAL A 175 -18.76 -16.80 1.08
CA VAL A 175 -19.31 -17.91 1.88
C VAL A 175 -20.73 -17.59 2.35
N ARG A 176 -20.94 -16.41 2.95
CA ARG A 176 -22.29 -16.01 3.42
C ARG A 176 -23.34 -15.93 2.32
N LEU A 177 -22.92 -15.73 1.09
CA LEU A 177 -23.85 -15.68 -0.05
C LEU A 177 -24.19 -17.07 -0.57
N SER A 178 -23.29 -18.05 -0.36
CA SER A 178 -23.46 -19.43 -0.82
C SER A 178 -24.12 -20.36 0.22
N ASP A 179 -24.26 -19.90 1.46
CA ASP A 179 -24.94 -20.62 2.55
C ASP A 179 -26.47 -20.37 2.51
#